data_51583b194390d878f3fc4964129e197f
#
_entry.id   51583b194390d878f3fc4964129e197f
#
_cell.length_a   1.000
_cell.length_b   1.000
_cell.length_c   1.000
_cell.angle_alpha   90.00
_cell.angle_beta   90.00
_cell.angle_gamma   90.00
#
_symmetry.space_group_name_H-M   'P 1'
#
loop_
_entity.id
_entity.type
_entity.pdbx_description
1 polymer ?
#
loop_
_entity_poly.entity_id
_entity_poly.type
_entity_poly.pdbx_seq_one_letter_code
_entity_poly.pdbx_strand_id
1 'polypeptide(L)'
;MTTIRSNAETKVHGPSGAHGEITYKIEGRILRTHATGPFDNELIAAIPSVISDLITKLAQQGKWGQIVTFERNALGSPSTVADFAAYLKSRYQNPDTNPVTALVFGHDIEGGQLMAPEFAKCYRDAGVECRIFEDHTVALHWVESRIQQSSTLMAWDDSYNIGVAAIDEQHRELLKRASDVIAATTREGQTLSTIRLYQYTRTHFSHEEGLMRNLGYPDIDEHVKQHDELISQLNQFSQNIAKDNLIKADLEEFISLWFLTHIATSDTKLAVFLKS
;
A
#
# COMPACT_ATOMS: atom_id res chain seq x y z
N MET A 1 -17.79 16.51 -24.65
CA MET A 1 -17.38 15.28 -23.90
C MET A 1 -16.42 14.52 -24.80
N THR A 2 -15.13 14.71 -24.61
CA THR A 2 -14.10 14.03 -25.40
C THR A 2 -13.44 13.01 -24.51
N THR A 3 -13.81 11.75 -24.67
CA THR A 3 -13.20 10.62 -23.97
C THR A 3 -11.81 10.41 -24.55
N ILE A 4 -10.78 10.85 -23.82
CA ILE A 4 -9.40 10.59 -24.20
C ILE A 4 -9.06 9.16 -23.77
N ARG A 5 -9.07 8.23 -24.72
CA ARG A 5 -8.42 6.94 -24.60
C ARG A 5 -6.92 7.15 -24.80
N SER A 6 -6.18 7.35 -23.73
CA SER A 6 -4.71 7.35 -23.75
C SER A 6 -4.20 6.06 -23.10
N ASN A 7 -4.18 4.98 -23.85
CA ASN A 7 -3.53 3.72 -23.49
C ASN A 7 -2.09 3.64 -24.03
N ALA A 8 -1.48 4.78 -24.34
CA ALA A 8 -0.11 4.80 -24.86
C ALA A 8 0.88 4.68 -23.70
N GLU A 9 1.65 3.62 -23.74
CA GLU A 9 2.84 3.44 -22.89
C GLU A 9 3.94 4.39 -23.36
N THR A 10 4.47 5.20 -22.45
CA THR A 10 5.55 6.15 -22.76
C THR A 10 6.84 5.63 -22.15
N LYS A 11 7.89 5.46 -22.97
CA LYS A 11 9.19 4.95 -22.55
C LYS A 11 10.22 6.08 -22.42
N VAL A 12 11.04 6.00 -21.36
CA VAL A 12 12.24 6.79 -21.19
C VAL A 12 13.44 5.89 -21.51
N HIS A 13 14.16 6.28 -22.53
CA HIS A 13 15.50 5.77 -22.78
C HIS A 13 16.46 6.93 -22.62
N GLY A 14 17.55 6.74 -21.93
CA GLY A 14 18.65 7.68 -21.98
C GLY A 14 19.27 7.76 -23.37
N PRO A 15 20.14 8.77 -23.63
CA PRO A 15 20.92 8.83 -24.87
C PRO A 15 21.72 7.53 -25.07
N SER A 16 22.23 7.32 -26.30
CA SER A 16 22.95 6.08 -26.67
C SER A 16 24.05 5.74 -25.67
N GLY A 17 23.84 4.67 -24.87
CA GLY A 17 24.75 4.26 -23.81
C GLY A 17 24.20 4.39 -22.39
N ALA A 18 23.05 5.01 -22.18
CA ALA A 18 22.41 5.04 -20.88
C ALA A 18 21.99 3.64 -20.43
N HIS A 19 22.15 3.38 -19.14
CA HIS A 19 21.77 2.11 -18.53
C HIS A 19 20.43 2.25 -17.80
N GLY A 20 19.59 1.23 -17.98
CA GLY A 20 18.25 1.16 -17.39
C GLY A 20 17.13 1.61 -18.34
N GLU A 21 15.92 1.29 -17.94
CA GLU A 21 14.69 1.63 -18.67
C GLU A 21 13.58 2.01 -17.69
N ILE A 22 12.81 3.04 -18.02
CA ILE A 22 11.62 3.39 -17.26
C ILE A 22 10.45 3.55 -18.22
N THR A 23 9.33 2.88 -17.94
CA THR A 23 8.10 3.01 -18.72
C THR A 23 6.99 3.59 -17.86
N TYR A 24 6.12 4.40 -18.47
CA TYR A 24 5.01 5.06 -17.82
C TYR A 24 3.70 4.79 -18.54
N LYS A 25 2.64 4.57 -17.76
CA LYS A 25 1.27 4.40 -18.23
C LYS A 25 0.30 5.03 -17.23
N ILE A 26 -0.68 5.80 -17.71
CA ILE A 26 -1.74 6.33 -16.86
C ILE A 26 -2.92 5.35 -16.85
N GLU A 27 -3.36 4.95 -15.67
CA GLU A 27 -4.56 4.17 -15.41
C GLU A 27 -5.46 4.92 -14.43
N GLY A 28 -6.52 5.56 -14.92
CA GLY A 28 -7.35 6.44 -14.11
C GLY A 28 -6.55 7.61 -13.51
N ARG A 29 -6.46 7.67 -12.17
CA ARG A 29 -5.66 8.66 -11.44
C ARG A 29 -4.33 8.09 -10.92
N ILE A 30 -3.86 6.97 -11.48
CA ILE A 30 -2.63 6.32 -11.08
C ILE A 30 -1.63 6.34 -12.23
N LEU A 31 -0.41 6.80 -11.96
CA LEU A 31 0.74 6.67 -12.84
C LEU A 31 1.44 5.34 -12.54
N ARG A 32 1.29 4.38 -13.44
CA ARG A 32 2.05 3.14 -13.41
C ARG A 32 3.43 3.39 -13.97
N THR A 33 4.44 2.99 -13.25
CA THR A 33 5.83 3.11 -13.62
C THR A 33 6.50 1.75 -13.48
N HIS A 34 7.15 1.26 -14.52
CA HIS A 34 8.02 0.10 -14.45
C HIS A 34 9.45 0.58 -14.63
N ALA A 35 10.32 0.21 -13.71
CA ALA A 35 11.70 0.68 -13.65
C ALA A 35 12.66 -0.50 -13.59
N THR A 36 13.54 -0.60 -14.55
CA THR A 36 14.59 -1.62 -14.62
C THR A 36 15.95 -0.93 -14.66
N GLY A 37 16.78 -1.15 -13.65
CA GLY A 37 18.15 -0.67 -13.59
C GLY A 37 19.15 -1.59 -14.32
N PRO A 38 20.47 -1.36 -14.13
CA PRO A 38 21.02 -0.33 -13.26
C PRO A 38 20.72 1.08 -13.77
N PHE A 39 20.50 2.02 -12.86
CA PHE A 39 20.18 3.40 -13.19
C PHE A 39 21.42 4.27 -13.22
N ASP A 40 21.50 5.17 -14.18
CA ASP A 40 22.57 6.18 -14.29
C ASP A 40 22.01 7.62 -14.26
N ASN A 41 22.91 8.58 -14.18
CA ASN A 41 22.57 10.01 -14.11
C ASN A 41 21.90 10.51 -15.40
N GLU A 42 22.24 9.91 -16.55
CA GLU A 42 21.69 10.32 -17.86
C GLU A 42 20.22 9.90 -17.97
N LEU A 43 19.87 8.70 -17.50
CA LEU A 43 18.49 8.26 -17.44
C LEU A 43 17.65 9.15 -16.50
N ILE A 44 18.17 9.48 -15.31
CA ILE A 44 17.49 10.37 -14.37
C ILE A 44 17.27 11.76 -14.99
N ALA A 45 18.25 12.31 -15.68
CA ALA A 45 18.14 13.61 -16.35
C ALA A 45 17.09 13.60 -17.48
N ALA A 46 16.80 12.46 -18.09
CA ALA A 46 15.80 12.34 -19.15
C ALA A 46 14.35 12.28 -18.62
N ILE A 47 14.12 11.88 -17.36
CA ILE A 47 12.79 11.72 -16.75
C ILE A 47 11.90 12.97 -16.92
N PRO A 48 12.35 14.18 -16.59
CA PRO A 48 11.50 15.38 -16.63
C PRO A 48 10.87 15.64 -18.00
N SER A 49 11.64 15.43 -19.06
CA SER A 49 11.19 15.70 -20.44
C SER A 49 10.02 14.78 -20.87
N VAL A 50 9.92 13.62 -20.26
CA VAL A 50 8.94 12.59 -20.64
C VAL A 50 7.67 12.64 -19.80
N ILE A 51 7.80 12.87 -18.48
CA ILE A 51 6.65 12.70 -17.58
C ILE A 51 5.99 14.01 -17.12
N SER A 52 6.59 15.17 -17.41
CA SER A 52 6.06 16.46 -16.92
C SER A 52 4.61 16.70 -17.32
N ASP A 53 4.25 16.42 -18.57
CA ASP A 53 2.88 16.56 -19.06
C ASP A 53 1.91 15.56 -18.44
N LEU A 54 2.37 14.32 -18.22
CA LEU A 54 1.58 13.27 -17.59
C LEU A 54 1.23 13.64 -16.15
N ILE A 55 2.22 14.06 -15.37
CA ILE A 55 2.04 14.49 -13.99
C ILE A 55 1.14 15.74 -13.91
N THR A 56 1.33 16.71 -14.80
CA THR A 56 0.51 17.92 -14.83
C THR A 56 -0.97 17.57 -15.07
N LYS A 57 -1.26 16.67 -16.01
CA LYS A 57 -2.62 16.19 -16.26
C LYS A 57 -3.23 15.47 -15.07
N LEU A 58 -2.46 14.63 -14.36
CA LEU A 58 -2.92 13.93 -13.18
C LEU A 58 -3.20 14.90 -12.02
N ALA A 59 -2.28 15.83 -11.75
CA ALA A 59 -2.45 16.83 -10.69
C ALA A 59 -3.68 17.73 -10.91
N GLN A 60 -4.04 18.03 -12.15
CA GLN A 60 -5.26 18.80 -12.48
C GLN A 60 -6.55 18.04 -12.17
N GLN A 61 -6.51 16.72 -12.07
CA GLN A 61 -7.66 15.88 -11.72
C GLN A 61 -7.88 15.75 -10.20
N GLY A 62 -7.03 16.38 -9.38
CA GLY A 62 -7.03 16.27 -7.94
C GLY A 62 -6.00 15.27 -7.41
N LYS A 63 -6.24 14.66 -6.26
CA LYS A 63 -5.31 13.71 -5.65
C LYS A 63 -5.09 12.50 -6.56
N TRP A 64 -3.84 12.15 -6.76
CA TRP A 64 -3.42 11.08 -7.66
C TRP A 64 -2.32 10.23 -7.03
N GLY A 65 -2.07 9.06 -7.60
CA GLY A 65 -1.08 8.12 -7.09
C GLY A 65 -0.04 7.71 -8.11
N GLN A 66 1.08 7.23 -7.61
CA GLN A 66 2.12 6.60 -8.40
C GLN A 66 2.44 5.22 -7.83
N ILE A 67 2.57 4.22 -8.71
CA ILE A 67 3.09 2.91 -8.35
C ILE A 67 4.33 2.68 -9.20
N VAL A 68 5.48 2.55 -8.56
CA VAL A 68 6.77 2.26 -9.20
C VAL A 68 7.11 0.81 -8.94
N THR A 69 7.01 -0.02 -9.95
CA THR A 69 7.40 -1.43 -9.89
C THR A 69 8.83 -1.58 -10.41
N PHE A 70 9.72 -2.06 -9.55
CA PHE A 70 11.09 -2.36 -9.93
C PHE A 70 11.18 -3.79 -10.48
N GLU A 71 11.93 -3.96 -11.55
CA GLU A 71 12.07 -5.22 -12.23
C GLU A 71 13.55 -5.57 -12.43
N ARG A 72 13.92 -6.84 -12.23
CA ARG A 72 15.25 -7.40 -12.45
C ARG A 72 16.35 -6.75 -11.61
N ASN A 73 16.58 -5.44 -11.75
CA ASN A 73 17.70 -4.73 -11.12
C ASN A 73 17.23 -3.33 -10.66
N ALA A 74 17.61 -2.91 -9.46
CA ALA A 74 17.30 -1.61 -8.89
C ALA A 74 18.54 -0.77 -8.53
N LEU A 75 19.75 -1.23 -8.93
CA LEU A 75 20.99 -0.56 -8.55
C LEU A 75 21.11 0.83 -9.19
N GLY A 76 21.59 1.76 -8.41
CA GLY A 76 22.01 3.10 -8.83
C GLY A 76 23.20 3.58 -8.01
N SER A 77 24.08 4.38 -8.62
CA SER A 77 25.21 4.96 -7.90
C SER A 77 24.74 5.98 -6.86
N PRO A 78 25.56 6.34 -5.84
CA PRO A 78 25.21 7.42 -4.91
C PRO A 78 24.94 8.75 -5.61
N SER A 79 25.63 9.07 -6.72
CA SER A 79 25.37 10.27 -7.52
C SER A 79 24.01 10.19 -8.23
N THR A 80 23.64 9.03 -8.76
CA THR A 80 22.33 8.81 -9.37
C THR A 80 21.20 9.01 -8.37
N VAL A 81 21.34 8.50 -7.16
CA VAL A 81 20.37 8.69 -6.07
C VAL A 81 20.28 10.17 -5.68
N ALA A 82 21.41 10.89 -5.61
CA ALA A 82 21.44 12.31 -5.31
C ALA A 82 20.73 13.15 -6.39
N ASP A 83 20.96 12.86 -7.67
CA ASP A 83 20.29 13.54 -8.78
C ASP A 83 18.79 13.25 -8.79
N PHE A 84 18.39 12.01 -8.49
CA PHE A 84 16.99 11.65 -8.34
C PHE A 84 16.33 12.40 -7.19
N ALA A 85 16.97 12.48 -6.03
CA ALA A 85 16.47 13.27 -4.89
C ALA A 85 16.33 14.75 -5.22
N ALA A 86 17.30 15.34 -5.94
CA ALA A 86 17.23 16.73 -6.38
C ALA A 86 16.06 16.95 -7.36
N TYR A 87 15.87 16.03 -8.29
CA TYR A 87 14.74 16.06 -9.22
C TYR A 87 13.40 16.03 -8.48
N LEU A 88 13.20 15.08 -7.54
CA LEU A 88 11.95 14.98 -6.79
C LEU A 88 11.67 16.25 -5.97
N LYS A 89 12.69 16.82 -5.30
CA LYS A 89 12.56 18.08 -4.56
C LYS A 89 12.17 19.25 -5.46
N SER A 90 12.72 19.33 -6.66
CA SER A 90 12.37 20.39 -7.61
C SER A 90 10.95 20.22 -8.15
N ARG A 91 10.47 18.99 -8.25
CA ARG A 91 9.19 18.63 -8.86
C ARG A 91 8.01 18.72 -7.88
N TYR A 92 8.19 18.25 -6.65
CA TYR A 92 7.13 18.12 -5.67
C TYR A 92 7.24 19.18 -4.57
N GLN A 93 6.88 20.43 -4.91
CA GLN A 93 6.96 21.57 -4.00
C GLN A 93 5.63 21.89 -3.30
N ASN A 94 4.52 21.35 -3.80
CA ASN A 94 3.20 21.60 -3.25
C ASN A 94 2.58 20.29 -2.73
N PRO A 95 2.48 20.11 -1.40
CA PRO A 95 1.92 18.89 -0.79
C PRO A 95 0.51 18.54 -1.27
N ASP A 96 -0.33 19.54 -1.62
CA ASP A 96 -1.71 19.32 -2.05
C ASP A 96 -1.81 18.67 -3.44
N THR A 97 -0.76 18.79 -4.25
CA THR A 97 -0.68 18.21 -5.60
C THR A 97 0.31 17.06 -5.72
N ASN A 98 1.02 16.75 -4.62
CA ASN A 98 1.96 15.64 -4.60
C ASN A 98 1.21 14.29 -4.70
N PRO A 99 1.80 13.29 -5.37
CA PRO A 99 1.22 11.96 -5.42
C PRO A 99 1.30 11.24 -4.08
N VAL A 100 0.50 10.18 -3.96
CA VAL A 100 0.79 9.09 -3.03
C VAL A 100 1.60 8.05 -3.80
N THR A 101 2.78 7.67 -3.32
CA THR A 101 3.72 6.83 -4.07
C THR A 101 3.96 5.49 -3.38
N ALA A 102 3.66 4.40 -4.08
CA ALA A 102 4.05 3.04 -3.71
C ALA A 102 5.27 2.60 -4.51
N LEU A 103 6.29 2.08 -3.83
CA LEU A 103 7.44 1.44 -4.44
C LEU A 103 7.32 -0.07 -4.27
N VAL A 104 7.30 -0.82 -5.35
CA VAL A 104 7.13 -2.28 -5.34
C VAL A 104 8.45 -2.95 -5.69
N PHE A 105 8.98 -3.72 -4.73
CA PHE A 105 10.19 -4.52 -4.88
C PHE A 105 9.87 -5.98 -4.59
N GLY A 106 9.83 -6.82 -5.61
CA GLY A 106 9.75 -8.27 -5.44
C GLY A 106 11.02 -8.83 -4.77
N HIS A 107 10.93 -10.04 -4.26
CA HIS A 107 12.03 -10.69 -3.52
C HIS A 107 13.30 -10.92 -4.35
N ASP A 108 13.18 -11.02 -5.66
CA ASP A 108 14.22 -11.39 -6.62
C ASP A 108 14.88 -10.18 -7.31
N ILE A 109 14.58 -8.96 -6.89
CA ILE A 109 15.14 -7.75 -7.50
C ILE A 109 16.58 -7.54 -7.02
N GLU A 110 17.54 -7.58 -7.96
CA GLU A 110 18.95 -7.31 -7.67
C GLU A 110 19.14 -5.92 -7.09
N GLY A 111 19.77 -5.84 -5.92
CA GLY A 111 19.95 -4.59 -5.19
C GLY A 111 18.68 -4.04 -4.53
N GLY A 112 17.52 -4.73 -4.64
CA GLY A 112 16.24 -4.24 -4.12
C GLY A 112 16.28 -3.91 -2.63
N GLN A 113 16.80 -4.81 -1.79
CA GLN A 113 16.90 -4.58 -0.34
C GLN A 113 17.77 -3.37 0.03
N LEU A 114 18.83 -3.11 -0.74
CA LEU A 114 19.72 -1.97 -0.54
C LEU A 114 19.08 -0.66 -1.01
N MET A 115 18.43 -0.68 -2.17
CA MET A 115 17.99 0.54 -2.85
C MET A 115 16.57 0.98 -2.44
N ALA A 116 15.72 0.06 -2.00
CA ALA A 116 14.35 0.40 -1.61
C ALA A 116 14.27 1.49 -0.52
N PRO A 117 15.02 1.41 0.60
CA PRO A 117 15.01 2.48 1.61
C PRO A 117 15.57 3.80 1.08
N GLU A 118 16.57 3.77 0.19
CA GLU A 118 17.17 4.97 -0.40
C GLU A 118 16.18 5.70 -1.32
N PHE A 119 15.52 4.99 -2.25
CA PHE A 119 14.50 5.60 -3.09
C PHE A 119 13.30 6.10 -2.28
N ALA A 120 12.83 5.34 -1.31
CA ALA A 120 11.75 5.79 -0.46
C ALA A 120 12.12 7.05 0.34
N LYS A 121 13.38 7.16 0.78
CA LYS A 121 13.90 8.36 1.43
C LYS A 121 13.86 9.57 0.49
N CYS A 122 14.24 9.42 -0.78
CA CYS A 122 14.19 10.52 -1.76
C CYS A 122 12.77 11.10 -1.89
N TYR A 123 11.75 10.25 -1.98
CA TYR A 123 10.34 10.69 -2.03
C TYR A 123 9.91 11.40 -0.73
N ARG A 124 10.20 10.81 0.44
CA ARG A 124 9.84 11.41 1.73
C ARG A 124 10.53 12.76 1.95
N ASP A 125 11.81 12.88 1.60
CA ASP A 125 12.57 14.13 1.70
C ASP A 125 12.05 15.23 0.74
N ALA A 126 11.31 14.83 -0.30
CA ALA A 126 10.59 15.73 -1.20
C ALA A 126 9.15 16.05 -0.75
N GLY A 127 8.73 15.60 0.45
CA GLY A 127 7.39 15.82 0.97
C GLY A 127 6.31 14.94 0.31
N VAL A 128 6.70 13.83 -0.28
CA VAL A 128 5.79 12.86 -0.92
C VAL A 128 5.50 11.71 0.04
N GLU A 129 4.22 11.42 0.26
CA GLU A 129 3.82 10.23 1.00
C GLU A 129 4.27 8.98 0.22
N CYS A 130 5.23 8.21 0.78
CA CYS A 130 5.87 7.11 0.08
C CYS A 130 6.04 5.88 0.95
N ARG A 131 5.70 4.71 0.39
CA ARG A 131 5.82 3.41 1.05
C ARG A 131 6.37 2.33 0.13
N ILE A 132 7.03 1.32 0.76
CA ILE A 132 7.60 0.15 0.08
C ILE A 132 6.65 -1.04 0.26
N PHE A 133 6.48 -1.81 -0.81
CA PHE A 133 5.67 -3.03 -0.87
C PHE A 133 6.44 -4.14 -1.59
N GLU A 134 6.13 -5.37 -1.25
CA GLU A 134 6.63 -6.55 -1.97
C GLU A 134 5.62 -7.01 -3.02
N ASP A 135 4.33 -6.79 -2.77
CA ASP A 135 3.21 -7.20 -3.63
C ASP A 135 2.53 -6.00 -4.30
N HIS A 136 2.34 -6.13 -5.61
CA HIS A 136 1.74 -5.10 -6.44
C HIS A 136 0.24 -4.88 -6.11
N THR A 137 -0.50 -5.92 -5.75
CA THR A 137 -1.93 -5.82 -5.45
C THR A 137 -2.14 -5.04 -4.17
N VAL A 138 -1.32 -5.31 -3.15
CA VAL A 138 -1.31 -4.57 -1.88
C VAL A 138 -0.96 -3.10 -2.10
N ALA A 139 0.06 -2.84 -2.93
CA ALA A 139 0.46 -1.47 -3.30
C ALA A 139 -0.66 -0.72 -4.00
N LEU A 140 -1.37 -1.38 -4.93
CA LEU A 140 -2.50 -0.79 -5.65
C LEU A 140 -3.62 -0.40 -4.69
N HIS A 141 -4.07 -1.32 -3.85
CA HIS A 141 -5.12 -1.04 -2.87
C HIS A 141 -4.75 0.11 -1.94
N TRP A 142 -3.50 0.15 -1.47
CA TRP A 142 -3.04 1.26 -0.64
C TRP A 142 -3.11 2.60 -1.38
N VAL A 143 -2.60 2.69 -2.60
CA VAL A 143 -2.65 3.91 -3.40
C VAL A 143 -4.09 4.34 -3.67
N GLU A 144 -4.97 3.41 -4.06
CA GLU A 144 -6.37 3.70 -4.32
C GLU A 144 -7.09 4.23 -3.06
N SER A 145 -6.88 3.63 -1.91
CA SER A 145 -7.46 4.10 -0.65
C SER A 145 -7.03 5.52 -0.31
N ARG A 146 -5.78 5.90 -0.63
CA ARG A 146 -5.24 7.24 -0.37
C ARG A 146 -5.71 8.29 -1.38
N ILE A 147 -5.96 7.89 -2.64
CA ILE A 147 -6.47 8.78 -3.68
C ILE A 147 -7.93 9.10 -3.47
N GLN A 148 -8.69 8.11 -3.06
CA GLN A 148 -10.14 8.23 -2.87
C GLN A 148 -10.52 9.14 -1.72
N GLN A 149 -9.58 9.87 -1.08
CA GLN A 149 -9.83 10.78 0.03
C GLN A 149 -11.21 11.47 -0.04
N SER A 150 -12.18 10.67 0.22
CA SER A 150 -13.32 11.02 1.01
C SER A 150 -13.08 10.34 2.33
N SER A 151 -13.39 10.97 3.41
CA SER A 151 -13.60 10.41 4.74
C SER A 151 -14.70 9.32 4.70
N THR A 152 -14.57 8.38 3.79
CA THR A 152 -15.43 7.24 3.73
C THR A 152 -14.78 6.21 4.64
N LEU A 153 -15.34 6.07 5.82
CA LEU A 153 -15.27 4.87 6.63
C LEU A 153 -15.08 3.69 5.68
N MET A 154 -14.14 2.81 5.97
CA MET A 154 -13.93 1.62 5.14
C MET A 154 -15.28 0.93 4.94
N ALA A 155 -15.82 1.02 3.73
CA ALA A 155 -17.09 0.40 3.41
C ALA A 155 -16.86 -1.07 3.07
N TRP A 156 -17.78 -1.93 3.49
CA TRP A 156 -17.79 -3.32 3.07
C TRP A 156 -17.94 -3.38 1.55
N ASP A 157 -17.12 -4.18 0.89
CA ASP A 157 -17.26 -4.54 -0.50
C ASP A 157 -17.54 -6.05 -0.61
N ASP A 158 -18.46 -6.44 -1.48
CA ASP A 158 -18.82 -7.84 -1.61
C ASP A 158 -17.67 -8.73 -2.13
N SER A 159 -16.62 -8.15 -2.67
CA SER A 159 -15.38 -8.87 -3.01
C SER A 159 -14.65 -9.42 -1.78
N TYR A 160 -14.94 -8.91 -0.57
CA TYR A 160 -14.41 -9.44 0.69
C TYR A 160 -15.16 -10.68 1.21
N ASN A 161 -16.26 -11.07 0.55
CA ASN A 161 -16.97 -12.31 0.93
C ASN A 161 -16.10 -13.52 0.56
N ILE A 162 -15.73 -14.30 1.58
CA ILE A 162 -15.10 -15.61 1.38
C ILE A 162 -16.15 -16.71 1.12
N GLY A 163 -17.43 -16.39 1.31
CA GLY A 163 -18.57 -17.27 1.08
C GLY A 163 -18.86 -18.24 2.22
N VAL A 164 -18.39 -17.90 3.42
CA VAL A 164 -18.77 -18.55 4.70
C VAL A 164 -19.54 -17.53 5.52
N ALA A 165 -20.86 -17.58 5.47
CA ALA A 165 -21.73 -16.52 5.96
C ALA A 165 -21.44 -16.05 7.39
N ALA A 166 -21.09 -16.97 8.30
CA ALA A 166 -20.77 -16.63 9.70
C ALA A 166 -19.46 -15.85 9.80
N ILE A 167 -18.46 -16.18 8.99
CA ILE A 167 -17.17 -15.47 8.94
C ILE A 167 -17.33 -14.14 8.21
N ASP A 168 -18.04 -14.12 7.08
CA ASP A 168 -18.33 -12.90 6.34
C ASP A 168 -19.02 -11.83 7.20
N GLU A 169 -19.95 -12.24 8.08
CA GLU A 169 -20.59 -11.31 9.03
C GLU A 169 -19.62 -10.81 10.11
N GLN A 170 -18.73 -11.68 10.58
CA GLN A 170 -17.70 -11.26 11.53
C GLN A 170 -16.69 -10.30 10.90
N HIS A 171 -16.35 -10.47 9.63
CA HIS A 171 -15.52 -9.53 8.89
C HIS A 171 -16.18 -8.16 8.74
N ARG A 172 -17.50 -8.11 8.46
CA ARG A 172 -18.26 -6.83 8.43
C ARG A 172 -18.19 -6.10 9.77
N GLU A 173 -18.38 -6.84 10.87
CA GLU A 173 -18.31 -6.24 12.20
C GLU A 173 -16.90 -5.80 12.57
N LEU A 174 -15.85 -6.54 12.18
CA LEU A 174 -14.45 -6.11 12.34
C LEU A 174 -14.19 -4.79 11.61
N LEU A 175 -14.62 -4.68 10.36
CA LEU A 175 -14.45 -3.47 9.56
C LEU A 175 -15.17 -2.27 10.17
N LYS A 176 -16.39 -2.48 10.67
CA LYS A 176 -17.14 -1.45 11.37
C LYS A 176 -16.41 -0.96 12.62
N ARG A 177 -15.89 -1.88 13.45
CA ARG A 177 -15.14 -1.53 14.67
C ARG A 177 -13.82 -0.82 14.36
N ALA A 178 -13.14 -1.23 13.29
CA ALA A 178 -11.96 -0.54 12.78
C ALA A 178 -12.31 0.91 12.36
N SER A 179 -13.43 1.09 11.67
CA SER A 179 -13.93 2.41 11.30
C SER A 179 -14.25 3.28 12.52
N ASP A 180 -14.78 2.71 13.60
CA ASP A 180 -15.05 3.42 14.85
C ASP A 180 -13.76 3.96 15.50
N VAL A 181 -12.64 3.22 15.42
CA VAL A 181 -11.34 3.70 15.91
C VAL A 181 -10.87 4.90 15.11
N ILE A 182 -10.97 4.84 13.78
CA ILE A 182 -10.57 5.90 12.86
C ILE A 182 -11.43 7.16 13.05
N ALA A 183 -12.74 6.98 13.24
CA ALA A 183 -13.69 8.07 13.42
C ALA A 183 -13.58 8.76 14.79
N ALA A 184 -12.99 8.10 15.78
CA ALA A 184 -12.86 8.67 17.13
C ALA A 184 -11.92 9.90 17.12
N THR A 185 -12.43 11.02 17.63
CA THR A 185 -11.72 12.31 17.64
C THR A 185 -11.05 12.62 18.97
N THR A 186 -11.37 11.86 20.03
CA THR A 186 -10.79 12.02 21.35
C THR A 186 -9.93 10.81 21.72
N ARG A 187 -8.90 11.02 22.53
CA ARG A 187 -8.04 9.94 23.04
C ARG A 187 -8.83 8.86 23.77
N GLU A 188 -9.80 9.26 24.60
CA GLU A 188 -10.67 8.34 25.32
C GLU A 188 -11.51 7.51 24.33
N GLY A 189 -12.10 8.14 23.33
CA GLY A 189 -12.85 7.46 22.26
C GLY A 189 -11.99 6.50 21.48
N GLN A 190 -10.78 6.90 21.09
CA GLN A 190 -9.81 6.03 20.38
C GLN A 190 -9.42 4.83 21.25
N THR A 191 -9.12 5.06 22.54
CA THR A 191 -8.77 3.98 23.47
C THR A 191 -9.92 2.97 23.59
N LEU A 192 -11.15 3.45 23.82
CA LEU A 192 -12.30 2.59 23.99
C LEU A 192 -12.64 1.80 22.72
N SER A 193 -12.61 2.45 21.57
CA SER A 193 -12.85 1.80 20.26
C SER A 193 -11.79 0.77 19.95
N THR A 194 -10.50 1.05 20.24
CA THR A 194 -9.41 0.10 20.05
C THR A 194 -9.54 -1.14 20.94
N ILE A 195 -9.94 -0.96 22.22
CA ILE A 195 -10.21 -2.09 23.11
C ILE A 195 -11.35 -2.96 22.56
N ARG A 196 -12.43 -2.35 22.07
CA ARG A 196 -13.56 -3.08 21.46
C ARG A 196 -13.15 -3.84 20.20
N LEU A 197 -12.34 -3.20 19.33
CA LEU A 197 -11.78 -3.86 18.15
C LEU A 197 -10.91 -5.05 18.55
N TYR A 198 -9.97 -4.85 19.49
CA TYR A 198 -9.10 -5.92 19.98
C TYR A 198 -9.87 -7.12 20.54
N GLN A 199 -10.86 -6.86 21.39
CA GLN A 199 -11.68 -7.93 21.99
C GLN A 199 -12.43 -8.73 20.91
N TYR A 200 -12.99 -8.03 19.94
CA TYR A 200 -13.74 -8.67 18.86
C TYR A 200 -12.80 -9.45 17.92
N THR A 201 -11.65 -8.90 17.57
CA THR A 201 -10.63 -9.59 16.76
C THR A 201 -10.23 -10.92 17.41
N ARG A 202 -9.98 -10.93 18.71
CA ARG A 202 -9.68 -12.19 19.44
C ARG A 202 -10.82 -13.18 19.42
N THR A 203 -12.05 -12.72 19.54
CA THR A 203 -13.24 -13.59 19.47
C THR A 203 -13.38 -14.20 18.08
N HIS A 204 -13.21 -13.42 17.05
CA HIS A 204 -13.23 -13.85 15.65
C HIS A 204 -12.15 -14.91 15.39
N PHE A 205 -10.88 -14.62 15.71
CA PHE A 205 -9.79 -15.55 15.53
C PHE A 205 -10.00 -16.87 16.30
N SER A 206 -10.46 -16.80 17.54
CA SER A 206 -10.75 -18.00 18.33
C SER A 206 -11.85 -18.86 17.68
N HIS A 207 -12.86 -18.24 17.08
CA HIS A 207 -13.92 -18.93 16.35
C HIS A 207 -13.38 -19.62 15.10
N GLU A 208 -12.59 -18.90 14.30
CA GLU A 208 -11.99 -19.39 13.08
C GLU A 208 -10.99 -20.53 13.33
N GLU A 209 -10.11 -20.36 14.31
CA GLU A 209 -9.17 -21.40 14.75
C GLU A 209 -9.87 -22.64 15.29
N GLY A 210 -10.99 -22.44 16.01
CA GLY A 210 -11.84 -23.55 16.45
C GLY A 210 -12.42 -24.33 15.27
N LEU A 211 -12.87 -23.62 14.23
CA LEU A 211 -13.37 -24.22 13.00
C LEU A 211 -12.25 -24.98 12.26
N MET A 212 -11.09 -24.39 12.10
CA MET A 212 -9.92 -25.03 11.48
C MET A 212 -9.47 -26.29 12.19
N ARG A 213 -9.38 -26.25 13.54
CA ARG A 213 -9.02 -27.44 14.35
C ARG A 213 -10.04 -28.56 14.18
N ASN A 214 -11.33 -28.23 14.24
CA ASN A 214 -12.42 -29.24 14.15
C ASN A 214 -12.45 -29.92 12.78
N LEU A 215 -12.03 -29.23 11.73
CA LEU A 215 -12.06 -29.72 10.36
C LEU A 215 -10.72 -30.28 9.86
N GLY A 216 -9.66 -30.15 10.67
CA GLY A 216 -8.32 -30.63 10.31
C GLY A 216 -7.68 -29.83 9.18
N TYR A 217 -7.84 -28.48 9.21
CA TYR A 217 -7.24 -27.60 8.21
C TYR A 217 -5.71 -27.75 8.21
N PRO A 218 -5.08 -28.07 7.06
CA PRO A 218 -3.66 -28.42 7.04
C PRO A 218 -2.71 -27.26 7.37
N ASP A 219 -3.07 -26.02 7.01
CA ASP A 219 -2.21 -24.83 7.18
C ASP A 219 -2.54 -24.05 8.46
N ILE A 220 -3.15 -24.69 9.48
CA ILE A 220 -3.61 -24.02 10.70
C ILE A 220 -2.48 -23.33 11.46
N ASP A 221 -1.31 -23.93 11.58
CA ASP A 221 -0.20 -23.37 12.36
C ASP A 221 0.30 -22.04 11.76
N GLU A 222 0.39 -21.96 10.43
CA GLU A 222 0.77 -20.72 9.75
C GLU A 222 -0.32 -19.66 9.86
N HIS A 223 -1.60 -20.04 9.75
CA HIS A 223 -2.73 -19.14 9.90
C HIS A 223 -2.79 -18.54 11.32
N VAL A 224 -2.64 -19.37 12.36
CA VAL A 224 -2.59 -18.92 13.76
C VAL A 224 -1.42 -17.97 14.01
N LYS A 225 -0.26 -18.24 13.42
CA LYS A 225 0.88 -17.32 13.51
C LYS A 225 0.56 -15.93 12.95
N GLN A 226 -0.15 -15.85 11.82
CA GLN A 226 -0.59 -14.58 11.26
C GLN A 226 -1.58 -13.86 12.19
N HIS A 227 -2.52 -14.57 12.82
CA HIS A 227 -3.39 -14.02 13.85
C HIS A 227 -2.62 -13.42 15.01
N ASP A 228 -1.59 -14.11 15.52
CA ASP A 228 -0.76 -13.63 16.61
C ASP A 228 0.04 -12.36 16.24
N GLU A 229 0.56 -12.30 15.01
CA GLU A 229 1.24 -11.13 14.47
C GLU A 229 0.31 -9.92 14.38
N LEU A 230 -0.93 -10.12 13.90
CA LEU A 230 -1.95 -9.07 13.81
C LEU A 230 -2.38 -8.55 15.20
N ILE A 231 -2.59 -9.44 16.15
CA ILE A 231 -2.89 -9.08 17.56
C ILE A 231 -1.73 -8.30 18.17
N SER A 232 -0.48 -8.69 17.90
CA SER A 232 0.71 -7.98 18.38
C SER A 232 0.76 -6.55 17.84
N GLN A 233 0.51 -6.34 16.55
CA GLN A 233 0.47 -5.02 15.95
C GLN A 233 -0.66 -4.15 16.51
N LEU A 234 -1.86 -4.70 16.70
CA LEU A 234 -2.98 -3.98 17.31
C LEU A 234 -2.66 -3.55 18.75
N ASN A 235 -1.93 -4.36 19.51
CA ASN A 235 -1.43 -3.99 20.82
C ASN A 235 -0.45 -2.82 20.78
N GLN A 236 0.42 -2.73 19.77
CA GLN A 236 1.33 -1.60 19.59
C GLN A 236 0.57 -0.29 19.35
N PHE A 237 -0.48 -0.32 18.53
CA PHE A 237 -1.35 0.85 18.34
C PHE A 237 -2.04 1.27 19.63
N SER A 238 -2.53 0.32 20.43
CA SER A 238 -3.09 0.62 21.75
C SER A 238 -2.09 1.31 22.67
N GLN A 239 -0.83 0.87 22.67
CA GLN A 239 0.24 1.52 23.44
C GLN A 239 0.59 2.92 22.91
N ASN A 240 0.57 3.13 21.60
CA ASN A 240 0.82 4.45 21.01
C ASN A 240 -0.29 5.44 21.36
N ILE A 241 -1.56 5.01 21.35
CA ILE A 241 -2.69 5.81 21.84
C ILE A 241 -2.48 6.20 23.30
N ALA A 242 -2.09 5.25 24.15
CA ALA A 242 -1.84 5.49 25.57
C ALA A 242 -0.71 6.50 25.84
N LYS A 243 0.28 6.57 24.94
CA LYS A 243 1.42 7.50 24.99
C LYS A 243 1.21 8.82 24.27
N ASP A 244 0.01 9.05 23.69
CA ASP A 244 -0.32 10.21 22.84
C ASP A 244 0.56 10.32 21.58
N ASN A 245 1.07 9.18 21.09
CA ASN A 245 1.94 9.06 19.93
C ASN A 245 1.25 8.37 18.74
N LEU A 246 -0.09 8.35 18.72
CA LEU A 246 -0.82 7.73 17.63
C LEU A 246 -0.76 8.62 16.38
N ILE A 247 -0.22 8.08 15.31
CA ILE A 247 -0.37 8.63 13.98
C ILE A 247 -1.60 7.97 13.35
N LYS A 248 -2.66 8.74 13.17
CA LYS A 248 -3.94 8.22 12.65
C LYS A 248 -3.77 7.55 11.29
N ALA A 249 -2.93 8.10 10.43
CA ALA A 249 -2.61 7.54 9.14
C ALA A 249 -2.00 6.13 9.22
N ASP A 250 -1.12 5.88 10.19
CA ASP A 250 -0.50 4.56 10.39
C ASP A 250 -1.54 3.53 10.85
N LEU A 251 -2.51 3.96 11.67
CA LEU A 251 -3.61 3.10 12.12
C LEU A 251 -4.56 2.77 10.95
N GLU A 252 -4.95 3.77 10.18
CA GLU A 252 -5.80 3.59 8.98
C GLU A 252 -5.14 2.61 8.01
N GLU A 253 -3.85 2.76 7.83
CA GLU A 253 -3.05 1.92 6.99
C GLU A 253 -2.95 0.48 7.50
N PHE A 254 -2.61 0.30 8.78
CA PHE A 254 -2.57 -1.01 9.41
C PHE A 254 -3.91 -1.75 9.24
N ILE A 255 -5.03 -1.07 9.52
CA ILE A 255 -6.35 -1.68 9.40
C ILE A 255 -6.65 -2.05 7.95
N SER A 256 -6.33 -1.19 6.99
CA SER A 256 -6.55 -1.45 5.56
C SER A 256 -5.72 -2.62 5.07
N LEU A 257 -4.43 -2.66 5.40
CA LEU A 257 -3.54 -3.74 4.99
C LEU A 257 -3.89 -5.06 5.66
N TRP A 258 -4.08 -5.04 6.98
CA TRP A 258 -4.45 -6.22 7.74
C TRP A 258 -5.74 -6.83 7.22
N PHE A 259 -6.81 -6.03 7.12
CA PHE A 259 -8.11 -6.50 6.69
C PHE A 259 -8.08 -7.09 5.28
N LEU A 260 -7.52 -6.33 4.33
CA LEU A 260 -7.49 -6.75 2.94
C LEU A 260 -6.56 -7.93 2.70
N THR A 261 -5.36 -7.91 3.29
CA THR A 261 -4.37 -8.96 3.04
C THR A 261 -4.77 -10.27 3.69
N HIS A 262 -5.19 -10.25 4.96
CA HIS A 262 -5.53 -11.47 5.68
C HIS A 262 -6.76 -12.16 5.08
N ILE A 263 -7.85 -11.44 4.89
CA ILE A 263 -9.08 -11.97 4.28
C ILE A 263 -8.82 -12.46 2.84
N ALA A 264 -8.18 -11.63 2.03
CA ALA A 264 -7.96 -11.96 0.61
C ALA A 264 -7.01 -13.13 0.40
N THR A 265 -6.11 -13.41 1.34
CA THR A 265 -5.12 -14.48 1.21
C THR A 265 -5.41 -15.69 2.10
N SER A 266 -5.48 -15.48 3.41
CA SER A 266 -5.51 -16.58 4.39
C SER A 266 -6.92 -17.15 4.59
N ASP A 267 -7.91 -16.28 4.80
CA ASP A 267 -9.29 -16.72 4.98
C ASP A 267 -9.89 -17.26 3.70
N THR A 268 -9.46 -16.72 2.55
CA THR A 268 -9.85 -17.27 1.25
C THR A 268 -9.33 -18.69 1.06
N LYS A 269 -8.11 -19.03 1.51
CA LYS A 269 -7.60 -20.41 1.48
C LYS A 269 -8.42 -21.33 2.39
N LEU A 270 -8.75 -20.86 3.60
CA LEU A 270 -9.65 -21.59 4.49
C LEU A 270 -11.02 -21.81 3.84
N ALA A 271 -11.59 -20.79 3.20
CA ALA A 271 -12.88 -20.91 2.51
C ALA A 271 -12.87 -21.92 1.36
N VAL A 272 -11.77 -22.02 0.61
CA VAL A 272 -11.60 -23.04 -0.44
C VAL A 272 -11.59 -24.45 0.19
N PHE A 273 -10.87 -24.63 1.30
CA PHE A 273 -10.83 -25.87 2.03
C PHE A 273 -12.23 -26.27 2.59
N LEU A 274 -13.00 -25.30 3.09
CA LEU A 274 -14.36 -25.56 3.62
C LEU A 274 -15.38 -25.98 2.56
N LYS A 275 -15.10 -25.73 1.29
CA LYS A 275 -15.96 -26.05 0.13
C LYS A 275 -15.54 -27.34 -0.58
N SER A 276 -14.39 -27.92 -0.21
CA SER A 276 -13.87 -29.16 -0.79
C SER A 276 -14.37 -30.39 -0.02
#